data_0cbb43ccd35f46d38161f3ffb22979ec
#
_entry.id   0cbb43ccd35f46d38161f3ffb22979ec
#
_cell.length_a   1.000
_cell.length_b   1.000
_cell.length_c   1.000
_cell.angle_alpha   90.00
_cell.angle_beta   90.00
_cell.angle_gamma   90.00
#
_symmetry.space_group_name_H-M   'P 1'
#
loop_
_entity.id
_entity.type
_entity.pdbx_description
1 polymer ?
#
loop_
_entity_poly.entity_id
_entity_poly.type
_entity_poly.pdbx_seq_one_letter_code
_entity_poly.pdbx_strand_id
1 'polypeptide(L)'
;MRSVPDLSITHYRHFLLVAELRSFRAAAARAFRSQPALSLSIREMEQRLGQPLFERGNRNTLTRFGQDCLPLARELVEHHDRVAGALSGLANNGAGTLTMASVATVATHWLPELVATYRERYPAVALRLFDDNSEGVERMVLAGEVELGVCSPVLQDRRLTFEPLLRDAFGLVCHRGHPLAGRKSVTWREIAGLPLVGTVAHRQLAGYPQAAFMLDRQVFVSNMMSLLAMLERGVGVTVLARLGVPPDSPGLAFVPLSRPRIERELGITRLAGRSLSPAAARMEEMLRAKAVRGGRSVA
;
A
#
# COMPACT_ATOMS: atom_id res chain seq x y z
N MET A 1 11.13 38.40 4.83
CA MET A 1 11.12 36.97 4.49
C MET A 1 11.76 36.20 5.63
N ARG A 2 11.05 35.29 6.30
CA ARG A 2 11.71 34.38 7.25
C ARG A 2 12.56 33.43 6.44
N SER A 3 13.89 33.41 6.69
CA SER A 3 14.79 32.46 6.03
C SER A 3 14.38 31.03 6.38
N VAL A 4 14.41 30.14 5.38
CA VAL A 4 14.22 28.71 5.62
C VAL A 4 15.33 28.24 6.58
N PRO A 5 15.02 27.52 7.67
CA PRO A 5 16.02 27.04 8.60
C PRO A 5 17.02 26.11 7.88
N ASP A 6 18.31 26.39 8.05
CA ASP A 6 19.38 25.52 7.52
C ASP A 6 19.55 24.29 8.41
N LEU A 7 18.78 23.24 8.14
CA LEU A 7 18.78 21.97 8.88
C LEU A 7 19.31 20.85 8.00
N SER A 8 20.29 20.10 8.50
CA SER A 8 20.78 18.91 7.80
C SER A 8 19.81 17.74 7.95
N ILE A 9 19.84 16.79 7.00
CA ILE A 9 19.06 15.55 7.07
C ILE A 9 19.32 14.75 8.35
N THR A 10 20.52 14.89 8.92
CA THR A 10 20.91 14.26 10.19
C THR A 10 20.06 14.76 11.37
N HIS A 11 19.72 16.05 11.41
CA HIS A 11 18.83 16.60 12.43
C HIS A 11 17.46 15.93 12.38
N TYR A 12 16.88 15.79 11.19
CA TYR A 12 15.58 15.13 11.00
C TYR A 12 15.63 13.65 11.38
N ARG A 13 16.69 12.92 11.00
CA ARG A 13 16.87 11.52 11.41
C ARG A 13 16.98 11.35 12.90
N HIS A 14 17.75 12.21 13.58
CA HIS A 14 17.87 12.19 15.04
C HIS A 14 16.52 12.47 15.70
N PHE A 15 15.77 13.45 15.20
CA PHE A 15 14.44 13.78 15.70
C PHE A 15 13.47 12.58 15.56
N LEU A 16 13.42 11.93 14.39
CA LEU A 16 12.59 10.74 14.16
C LEU A 16 12.95 9.60 15.10
N LEU A 17 14.25 9.32 15.28
CA LEU A 17 14.71 8.26 16.18
C LEU A 17 14.29 8.50 17.64
N VAL A 18 14.41 9.73 18.13
CA VAL A 18 13.99 10.04 19.50
C VAL A 18 12.47 9.93 19.64
N ALA A 19 11.71 10.41 18.65
CA ALA A 19 10.26 10.34 18.64
C ALA A 19 9.73 8.89 18.62
N GLU A 20 10.35 8.01 17.83
CA GLU A 20 9.98 6.60 17.72
C GLU A 20 10.35 5.79 18.98
N LEU A 21 11.61 5.92 19.41
CA LEU A 21 12.13 5.12 20.52
C LEU A 21 11.77 5.70 21.91
N ARG A 22 11.25 6.92 21.94
CA ARG A 22 10.92 7.65 23.18
C ARG A 22 12.06 7.61 24.21
N SER A 23 13.30 7.61 23.74
CA SER A 23 14.51 7.50 24.55
C SER A 23 15.72 8.08 23.83
N PHE A 24 16.28 9.16 24.35
CA PHE A 24 17.52 9.77 23.84
C PHE A 24 18.70 8.79 23.88
N ARG A 25 18.77 7.93 24.90
CA ARG A 25 19.85 6.92 25.01
C ARG A 25 19.70 5.85 23.93
N ALA A 26 18.51 5.31 23.73
CA ALA A 26 18.25 4.32 22.71
C ALA A 26 18.42 4.89 21.29
N ALA A 27 17.96 6.12 21.07
CA ALA A 27 18.13 6.83 19.81
C ALA A 27 19.61 7.10 19.48
N ALA A 28 20.41 7.48 20.47
CA ALA A 28 21.84 7.69 20.31
C ALA A 28 22.56 6.38 19.94
N ALA A 29 22.26 5.29 20.62
CA ALA A 29 22.80 3.97 20.30
C ALA A 29 22.42 3.56 18.86
N ARG A 30 21.16 3.76 18.46
CA ARG A 30 20.68 3.45 17.11
C ARG A 30 21.30 4.33 16.02
N ALA A 31 21.62 5.59 16.36
CA ALA A 31 22.30 6.54 15.48
C ALA A 31 23.82 6.38 15.44
N PHE A 32 24.39 5.44 16.19
CA PHE A 32 25.84 5.27 16.40
C PHE A 32 26.51 6.56 16.88
N ARG A 33 25.88 7.26 17.82
CA ARG A 33 26.35 8.52 18.41
C ARG A 33 26.34 8.44 19.93
N SER A 34 27.10 9.35 20.57
CA SER A 34 26.96 9.57 22.01
C SER A 34 25.65 10.29 22.32
N GLN A 35 25.07 10.02 23.49
CA GLN A 35 23.85 10.70 23.92
C GLN A 35 24.01 12.23 23.98
N PRO A 36 25.13 12.81 24.47
CA PRO A 36 25.36 14.28 24.43
C PRO A 36 25.32 14.81 23.00
N ALA A 37 25.95 14.14 22.04
CA ALA A 37 25.98 14.57 20.63
C ALA A 37 24.57 14.55 20.00
N LEU A 38 23.77 13.49 20.25
CA LEU A 38 22.39 13.44 19.80
C LEU A 38 21.55 14.56 20.44
N SER A 39 21.69 14.78 21.76
CA SER A 39 20.99 15.84 22.49
C SER A 39 21.36 17.23 22.00
N LEU A 40 22.61 17.44 21.59
CA LEU A 40 23.04 18.70 20.97
C LEU A 40 22.37 18.89 19.62
N SER A 41 22.36 17.88 18.77
CA SER A 41 21.72 17.92 17.48
C SER A 41 20.22 18.29 17.57
N ILE A 42 19.50 17.72 18.53
CA ILE A 42 18.09 18.09 18.76
C ILE A 42 17.96 19.54 19.21
N ARG A 43 18.81 19.98 20.14
CA ARG A 43 18.80 21.39 20.61
C ARG A 43 19.10 22.40 19.49
N GLU A 44 20.03 22.07 18.59
CA GLU A 44 20.35 22.89 17.43
C GLU A 44 19.16 22.99 16.49
N MET A 45 18.44 21.86 16.27
CA MET A 45 17.21 21.83 15.49
C MET A 45 16.13 22.71 16.13
N GLU A 46 15.86 22.57 17.42
CA GLU A 46 14.90 23.39 18.17
C GLU A 46 15.24 24.90 18.12
N GLN A 47 16.53 25.23 18.28
CA GLN A 47 16.99 26.60 18.19
C GLN A 47 16.75 27.21 16.80
N ARG A 48 17.04 26.48 15.74
CA ARG A 48 16.83 26.95 14.36
C ARG A 48 15.37 27.04 13.98
N LEU A 49 14.52 26.14 14.49
CA LEU A 49 13.07 26.18 14.32
C LEU A 49 12.40 27.23 15.21
N GLY A 50 13.07 27.68 16.28
CA GLY A 50 12.55 28.66 17.24
C GLY A 50 11.49 28.09 18.20
N GLN A 51 11.27 26.79 18.21
CA GLN A 51 10.27 26.09 19.03
C GLN A 51 10.80 24.75 19.54
N PRO A 52 10.48 24.34 20.78
CA PRO A 52 10.85 23.01 21.28
C PRO A 52 10.07 21.90 20.62
N LEU A 53 10.76 20.83 20.25
CA LEU A 53 10.17 19.61 19.69
C LEU A 53 9.77 18.61 20.78
N PHE A 54 10.48 18.65 21.94
CA PHE A 54 10.23 17.77 23.08
C PHE A 54 9.91 18.56 24.34
N GLU A 55 9.07 17.98 25.22
CA GLU A 55 8.67 18.61 26.49
C GLU A 55 9.84 18.79 27.45
N ARG A 56 9.94 19.94 28.10
CA ARG A 56 11.05 20.23 29.04
C ARG A 56 11.04 19.32 30.25
N GLY A 57 9.85 18.96 30.75
CA GLY A 57 9.68 18.09 31.92
C GLY A 57 9.80 16.61 31.63
N ASN A 58 9.45 16.20 30.41
CA ASN A 58 9.56 14.82 29.91
C ASN A 58 10.10 14.83 28.48
N ARG A 59 11.40 14.87 28.34
CA ARG A 59 12.11 14.96 27.05
C ARG A 59 11.83 13.79 26.09
N ASN A 60 11.15 12.76 26.54
CA ASN A 60 10.76 11.63 25.69
C ASN A 60 9.37 11.82 25.05
N THR A 61 8.68 12.92 25.37
CA THR A 61 7.36 13.26 24.86
C THR A 61 7.46 14.46 23.91
N LEU A 62 6.82 14.35 22.74
CA LEU A 62 6.76 15.45 21.78
C LEU A 62 5.85 16.58 22.29
N THR A 63 6.25 17.83 22.06
CA THR A 63 5.35 18.98 22.15
C THR A 63 4.30 18.92 21.04
N ARG A 64 3.28 19.77 21.09
CA ARG A 64 2.33 19.93 19.99
C ARG A 64 3.05 20.26 18.67
N PHE A 65 3.99 21.20 18.72
CA PHE A 65 4.82 21.56 17.57
C PHE A 65 5.64 20.35 17.07
N GLY A 66 6.24 19.57 17.98
CA GLY A 66 6.94 18.34 17.61
C GLY A 66 6.05 17.31 16.92
N GLN A 67 4.79 17.17 17.38
CA GLN A 67 3.80 16.28 16.73
C GLN A 67 3.48 16.73 15.30
N ASP A 68 3.31 18.04 15.10
CA ASP A 68 3.04 18.61 13.77
C ASP A 68 4.26 18.52 12.84
N CYS A 69 5.50 18.60 13.39
CA CYS A 69 6.74 18.41 12.63
C CYS A 69 7.02 16.94 12.26
N LEU A 70 6.52 15.97 13.02
CA LEU A 70 6.85 14.56 12.84
C LEU A 70 6.55 14.01 11.43
N PRO A 71 5.34 14.19 10.86
CA PRO A 71 5.04 13.74 9.50
C PRO A 71 5.90 14.43 8.44
N LEU A 72 6.17 15.72 8.58
CA LEU A 72 7.00 16.49 7.65
C LEU A 72 8.46 16.02 7.66
N ALA A 73 9.00 15.75 8.85
CA ALA A 73 10.34 15.21 9.01
C ALA A 73 10.49 13.83 8.39
N ARG A 74 9.47 12.97 8.55
CA ARG A 74 9.43 11.63 7.95
C ARG A 74 9.42 11.71 6.44
N GLU A 75 8.53 12.48 5.86
CA GLU A 75 8.44 12.70 4.42
C GLU A 75 9.77 13.18 3.83
N LEU A 76 10.42 14.13 4.48
CA LEU A 76 11.72 14.65 4.03
C LEU A 76 12.82 13.59 4.06
N VAL A 77 12.93 12.81 5.15
CA VAL A 77 13.96 11.75 5.27
C VAL A 77 13.71 10.66 4.24
N GLU A 78 12.49 10.22 4.06
CA GLU A 78 12.11 9.22 3.06
C GLU A 78 12.40 9.71 1.63
N HIS A 79 12.10 10.98 1.34
CA HIS A 79 12.44 11.59 0.06
C HIS A 79 13.96 11.62 -0.18
N HIS A 80 14.72 12.08 0.82
CA HIS A 80 16.18 12.11 0.76
C HIS A 80 16.75 10.71 0.48
N ASP A 81 16.27 9.68 1.18
CA ASP A 81 16.80 8.32 1.05
C ASP A 81 16.49 7.72 -0.33
N ARG A 82 15.33 8.06 -0.90
CA ARG A 82 15.01 7.70 -2.28
C ARG A 82 15.95 8.35 -3.29
N VAL A 83 16.18 9.65 -3.15
CA VAL A 83 17.08 10.40 -4.06
C VAL A 83 18.50 9.87 -3.92
N ALA A 84 18.99 9.69 -2.70
CA ALA A 84 20.32 9.14 -2.45
C ALA A 84 20.47 7.71 -3.01
N GLY A 85 19.44 6.87 -2.87
CA GLY A 85 19.38 5.54 -3.48
C GLY A 85 19.42 5.58 -5.01
N ALA A 86 18.65 6.49 -5.62
CA ALA A 86 18.63 6.68 -7.06
C ALA A 86 20.00 7.15 -7.58
N LEU A 87 20.63 8.10 -6.91
CA LEU A 87 21.98 8.58 -7.27
C LEU A 87 23.03 7.47 -7.14
N SER A 88 22.96 6.67 -6.07
CA SER A 88 23.82 5.50 -5.90
C SER A 88 23.60 4.45 -6.98
N GLY A 89 22.34 4.24 -7.40
CA GLY A 89 21.99 3.36 -8.52
C GLY A 89 22.55 3.84 -9.86
N LEU A 90 22.53 5.15 -10.11
CA LEU A 90 23.17 5.77 -11.28
C LEU A 90 24.68 5.59 -11.26
N ALA A 91 25.31 5.70 -10.10
CA ALA A 91 26.75 5.54 -9.92
C ALA A 91 27.22 4.09 -10.11
N ASN A 92 26.36 3.10 -9.81
CA ASN A 92 26.70 1.67 -9.80
C ASN A 92 26.19 0.90 -11.03
N ASN A 93 26.06 1.51 -12.20
CA ASN A 93 25.78 0.85 -13.50
C ASN A 93 24.66 -0.22 -13.47
N GLY A 94 23.53 0.05 -12.80
CA GLY A 94 22.36 -0.85 -12.82
C GLY A 94 21.96 -1.43 -11.47
N ALA A 95 22.71 -1.17 -10.39
CA ALA A 95 22.24 -1.39 -9.05
C ALA A 95 21.26 -0.25 -8.67
N GLY A 96 20.09 -0.58 -8.20
CA GLY A 96 19.07 0.37 -7.75
C GLY A 96 18.09 -0.32 -6.82
N THR A 97 17.16 0.43 -6.32
CA THR A 97 16.05 -0.15 -5.55
C THR A 97 14.75 0.10 -6.30
N LEU A 98 14.02 -0.96 -6.59
CA LEU A 98 12.62 -0.86 -7.00
C LEU A 98 11.75 -0.85 -5.75
N THR A 99 10.99 0.22 -5.56
CA THR A 99 9.93 0.28 -4.53
C THR A 99 8.58 0.31 -5.20
N MET A 100 7.71 -0.64 -4.88
CA MET A 100 6.35 -0.66 -5.38
C MET A 100 5.37 -1.17 -4.34
N ALA A 101 4.13 -0.75 -4.48
CA ALA A 101 3.02 -1.26 -3.68
C ALA A 101 1.93 -1.84 -4.58
N SER A 102 1.18 -2.82 -4.08
CA SER A 102 0.05 -3.36 -4.82
C SER A 102 -1.07 -3.80 -3.89
N VAL A 103 -2.27 -3.95 -4.45
CA VAL A 103 -3.33 -4.64 -3.74
C VAL A 103 -2.99 -6.13 -3.61
N ALA A 104 -3.42 -6.76 -2.50
CA ALA A 104 -3.11 -8.16 -2.18
C ALA A 104 -3.41 -9.13 -3.35
N THR A 105 -4.45 -8.84 -4.14
CA THR A 105 -4.81 -9.66 -5.30
C THR A 105 -3.74 -9.66 -6.40
N VAL A 106 -3.07 -8.53 -6.62
CA VAL A 106 -1.94 -8.43 -7.55
C VAL A 106 -0.69 -9.06 -6.94
N ALA A 107 -0.46 -8.82 -5.64
CA ALA A 107 0.65 -9.40 -4.90
C ALA A 107 0.66 -10.93 -4.95
N THR A 108 -0.53 -11.57 -4.90
CA THR A 108 -0.64 -13.04 -4.92
C THR A 108 -0.64 -13.64 -6.32
N HIS A 109 -1.23 -12.97 -7.32
CA HIS A 109 -1.44 -13.56 -8.65
C HIS A 109 -0.38 -13.17 -9.69
N TRP A 110 0.16 -11.95 -9.60
CA TRP A 110 1.05 -11.43 -10.63
C TRP A 110 2.49 -11.27 -10.16
N LEU A 111 2.69 -10.73 -8.94
CA LEU A 111 4.03 -10.40 -8.48
C LEU A 111 4.96 -11.59 -8.34
N PRO A 112 4.55 -12.80 -7.92
CA PRO A 112 5.49 -13.92 -7.79
C PRO A 112 6.24 -14.23 -9.09
N GLU A 113 5.51 -14.35 -10.20
CA GLU A 113 6.11 -14.62 -11.52
C GLU A 113 6.93 -13.42 -12.03
N LEU A 114 6.38 -12.19 -11.87
CA LEU A 114 7.07 -10.98 -12.29
C LEU A 114 8.37 -10.75 -11.53
N VAL A 115 8.35 -10.98 -10.21
CA VAL A 115 9.52 -10.84 -9.34
C VAL A 115 10.58 -11.89 -9.67
N ALA A 116 10.18 -13.13 -9.90
CA ALA A 116 11.12 -14.18 -10.32
C ALA A 116 11.83 -13.77 -11.62
N THR A 117 11.06 -13.43 -12.66
CA THR A 117 11.61 -12.99 -13.94
C THR A 117 12.44 -11.70 -13.82
N TYR A 118 12.01 -10.76 -12.97
CA TYR A 118 12.74 -9.51 -12.76
C TYR A 118 14.10 -9.76 -12.12
N ARG A 119 14.18 -10.61 -11.08
CA ARG A 119 15.42 -10.98 -10.40
C ARG A 119 16.42 -11.70 -11.30
N GLU A 120 15.93 -12.56 -12.17
CA GLU A 120 16.78 -13.24 -13.16
C GLU A 120 17.41 -12.25 -14.14
N ARG A 121 16.65 -11.24 -14.60
CA ARG A 121 17.13 -10.24 -15.56
C ARG A 121 17.98 -9.14 -14.93
N TYR A 122 17.68 -8.78 -13.68
CA TYR A 122 18.27 -7.63 -12.99
C TYR A 122 18.71 -8.00 -11.56
N PRO A 123 19.68 -8.93 -11.39
CA PRO A 123 20.04 -9.48 -10.08
C PRO A 123 20.63 -8.46 -9.11
N ALA A 124 21.16 -7.33 -9.62
CA ALA A 124 21.73 -6.26 -8.80
C ALA A 124 20.70 -5.25 -8.28
N VAL A 125 19.40 -5.36 -8.68
CA VAL A 125 18.35 -4.47 -8.21
C VAL A 125 17.72 -5.01 -6.94
N ALA A 126 17.72 -4.21 -5.87
CA ALA A 126 16.97 -4.52 -4.66
C ALA A 126 15.46 -4.29 -4.88
N LEU A 127 14.62 -5.24 -4.44
CA LEU A 127 13.16 -5.14 -4.54
C LEU A 127 12.57 -4.89 -3.16
N ARG A 128 11.74 -3.86 -3.04
CA ARG A 128 10.91 -3.58 -1.87
C ARG A 128 9.46 -3.55 -2.31
N LEU A 129 8.70 -4.54 -1.89
CA LEU A 129 7.32 -4.75 -2.28
C LEU A 129 6.43 -4.60 -1.05
N PHE A 130 5.38 -3.80 -1.19
CA PHE A 130 4.39 -3.55 -0.15
C PHE A 130 3.02 -3.98 -0.65
N ASP A 131 2.18 -4.47 0.24
CA ASP A 131 0.77 -4.73 -0.05
C ASP A 131 -0.14 -4.00 0.93
N ASP A 132 -1.18 -3.39 0.38
CA ASP A 132 -2.22 -2.68 1.12
C ASP A 132 -3.52 -2.68 0.31
N ASN A 133 -4.58 -2.10 0.85
CA ASN A 133 -5.76 -1.75 0.07
C ASN A 133 -5.46 -0.61 -0.92
N SER A 134 -6.37 -0.37 -1.89
CA SER A 134 -6.14 0.62 -2.94
C SER A 134 -5.85 2.03 -2.40
N GLU A 135 -6.53 2.45 -1.35
CA GLU A 135 -6.31 3.76 -0.73
C GLU A 135 -4.90 3.86 -0.10
N GLY A 136 -4.45 2.79 0.59
CA GLY A 136 -3.10 2.72 1.17
C GLY A 136 -2.02 2.74 0.09
N VAL A 137 -2.21 1.99 -1.01
CA VAL A 137 -1.30 2.01 -2.16
C VAL A 137 -1.19 3.42 -2.75
N GLU A 138 -2.31 4.11 -3.00
CA GLU A 138 -2.30 5.47 -3.53
C GLU A 138 -1.64 6.47 -2.57
N ARG A 139 -1.84 6.31 -1.26
CA ARG A 139 -1.16 7.14 -0.25
C ARG A 139 0.36 6.93 -0.26
N MET A 140 0.85 5.69 -0.36
CA MET A 140 2.28 5.42 -0.47
C MET A 140 2.88 6.04 -1.73
N VAL A 141 2.16 6.02 -2.85
CA VAL A 141 2.59 6.72 -4.09
C VAL A 141 2.62 8.23 -3.87
N LEU A 142 1.58 8.82 -3.26
CA LEU A 142 1.50 10.26 -2.97
C LEU A 142 2.60 10.74 -2.01
N ALA A 143 2.89 9.95 -0.98
CA ALA A 143 3.99 10.20 -0.06
C ALA A 143 5.36 9.99 -0.71
N GLY A 144 5.38 9.31 -1.88
CA GLY A 144 6.57 8.93 -2.62
C GLY A 144 7.39 7.86 -1.91
N GLU A 145 6.80 7.10 -1.02
CA GLU A 145 7.40 5.90 -0.40
C GLU A 145 7.64 4.82 -1.45
N VAL A 146 6.76 4.76 -2.46
CA VAL A 146 6.90 3.88 -3.61
C VAL A 146 6.80 4.68 -4.92
N GLU A 147 7.46 4.20 -5.96
CA GLU A 147 7.41 4.81 -7.29
C GLU A 147 6.21 4.33 -8.11
N LEU A 148 5.83 3.06 -7.92
CA LEU A 148 4.73 2.40 -8.62
C LEU A 148 3.72 1.84 -7.63
N GLY A 149 2.45 2.08 -7.91
CA GLY A 149 1.33 1.39 -7.29
C GLY A 149 0.57 0.55 -8.30
N VAL A 150 0.03 -0.61 -7.90
CA VAL A 150 -0.94 -1.36 -8.71
C VAL A 150 -2.21 -1.55 -7.89
N CYS A 151 -3.24 -0.79 -8.20
CA CYS A 151 -4.49 -0.73 -7.43
C CYS A 151 -5.68 -0.30 -8.30
N SER A 152 -6.86 -0.18 -7.70
CA SER A 152 -7.98 0.56 -8.28
C SER A 152 -7.87 2.04 -7.91
N PRO A 153 -8.28 2.98 -8.76
CA PRO A 153 -8.30 4.40 -8.42
C PRO A 153 -9.42 4.67 -7.39
N VAL A 154 -9.04 5.19 -6.23
CA VAL A 154 -9.95 5.48 -5.11
C VAL A 154 -9.88 6.95 -4.72
N LEU A 155 -8.65 7.48 -4.57
CA LEU A 155 -8.42 8.89 -4.28
C LEU A 155 -8.55 9.68 -5.58
N GLN A 156 -9.45 10.64 -5.62
CA GLN A 156 -9.58 11.55 -6.77
C GLN A 156 -8.51 12.67 -6.68
N ASP A 157 -7.23 12.28 -6.63
CA ASP A 157 -6.11 13.21 -6.49
C ASP A 157 -5.42 13.44 -7.83
N ARG A 158 -5.41 14.70 -8.30
CA ARG A 158 -4.81 15.10 -9.59
C ARG A 158 -3.28 14.90 -9.64
N ARG A 159 -2.63 14.68 -8.52
CA ARG A 159 -1.21 14.34 -8.45
C ARG A 159 -0.92 12.90 -8.85
N LEU A 160 -1.94 12.05 -8.93
CA LEU A 160 -1.83 10.67 -9.40
C LEU A 160 -2.21 10.57 -10.88
N THR A 161 -1.46 9.76 -11.61
CA THR A 161 -1.88 9.22 -12.90
C THR A 161 -2.33 7.79 -12.70
N PHE A 162 -3.33 7.36 -13.46
CA PHE A 162 -3.81 6.00 -13.47
C PHE A 162 -3.85 5.46 -14.90
N GLU A 163 -3.27 4.29 -15.10
CA GLU A 163 -3.29 3.58 -16.37
C GLU A 163 -3.95 2.21 -16.16
N PRO A 164 -5.13 1.94 -16.74
CA PRO A 164 -5.84 0.69 -16.54
C PRO A 164 -5.08 -0.49 -17.19
N LEU A 165 -4.93 -1.58 -16.45
CA LEU A 165 -4.33 -2.83 -16.92
C LEU A 165 -5.36 -3.91 -17.19
N LEU A 166 -6.32 -4.10 -16.27
CA LEU A 166 -7.34 -5.13 -16.39
C LEU A 166 -8.64 -4.76 -15.69
N ARG A 167 -9.71 -5.44 -16.05
CA ARG A 167 -11.00 -5.44 -15.35
C ARG A 167 -11.20 -6.76 -14.63
N ASP A 168 -11.72 -6.67 -13.41
CA ASP A 168 -11.88 -7.79 -12.49
C ASP A 168 -13.30 -7.78 -11.92
N ALA A 169 -14.10 -8.78 -12.31
CA ALA A 169 -15.51 -8.85 -11.97
C ALA A 169 -15.73 -9.29 -10.52
N PHE A 170 -16.69 -8.65 -9.85
CA PHE A 170 -17.13 -9.07 -8.51
C PHE A 170 -18.02 -10.30 -8.56
N GLY A 171 -17.88 -11.16 -7.56
CA GLY A 171 -18.65 -12.37 -7.37
C GLY A 171 -18.84 -12.70 -5.89
N LEU A 172 -19.80 -13.58 -5.64
CA LEU A 172 -19.97 -14.24 -4.35
C LEU A 172 -18.81 -15.21 -4.14
N VAL A 173 -18.15 -15.13 -2.98
CA VAL A 173 -17.17 -16.11 -2.52
C VAL A 173 -17.73 -16.83 -1.31
N CYS A 174 -17.78 -18.15 -1.39
CA CYS A 174 -18.35 -19.00 -0.35
C CYS A 174 -17.61 -20.33 -0.26
N HIS A 175 -17.86 -21.08 0.81
CA HIS A 175 -17.40 -22.46 0.91
C HIS A 175 -17.95 -23.30 -0.27
N ARG A 176 -17.15 -24.22 -0.80
CA ARG A 176 -17.52 -25.06 -1.96
C ARG A 176 -18.82 -25.87 -1.72
N GLY A 177 -19.13 -26.26 -0.50
CA GLY A 177 -20.36 -26.93 -0.12
C GLY A 177 -21.59 -26.02 0.02
N HIS A 178 -21.46 -24.71 -0.23
CA HIS A 178 -22.58 -23.78 -0.12
C HIS A 178 -23.60 -24.01 -1.25
N PRO A 179 -24.92 -23.90 -1.01
CA PRO A 179 -25.97 -24.17 -2.02
C PRO A 179 -25.83 -23.34 -3.31
N LEU A 180 -25.20 -22.17 -3.22
CA LEU A 180 -24.97 -21.30 -4.40
C LEU A 180 -23.66 -21.58 -5.12
N ALA A 181 -22.75 -22.40 -4.59
CA ALA A 181 -21.41 -22.61 -5.14
C ALA A 181 -21.39 -23.15 -6.59
N GLY A 182 -22.40 -23.95 -6.97
CA GLY A 182 -22.53 -24.51 -8.33
C GLY A 182 -23.30 -23.64 -9.33
N ARG A 183 -23.72 -22.44 -8.95
CA ARG A 183 -24.52 -21.56 -9.81
C ARG A 183 -23.63 -20.88 -10.86
N LYS A 184 -24.18 -20.69 -12.07
CA LYS A 184 -23.50 -19.91 -13.13
C LYS A 184 -23.37 -18.43 -12.79
N SER A 185 -24.34 -17.89 -12.07
CA SER A 185 -24.33 -16.53 -11.49
C SER A 185 -25.35 -16.40 -10.37
N VAL A 186 -25.18 -15.37 -9.54
CA VAL A 186 -26.13 -14.97 -8.49
C VAL A 186 -26.43 -13.49 -8.62
N THR A 187 -27.60 -13.07 -8.13
CA THR A 187 -27.98 -11.66 -8.08
C THR A 187 -27.68 -11.04 -6.71
N TRP A 188 -27.56 -9.74 -6.66
CA TRP A 188 -27.39 -8.99 -5.41
C TRP A 188 -28.52 -9.26 -4.42
N ARG A 189 -29.74 -9.47 -4.90
CA ARG A 189 -30.91 -9.76 -4.08
C ARG A 189 -30.79 -11.12 -3.39
N GLU A 190 -30.28 -12.14 -4.10
CA GLU A 190 -30.11 -13.49 -3.56
C GLU A 190 -29.08 -13.53 -2.42
N ILE A 191 -28.08 -12.66 -2.46
CA ILE A 191 -27.03 -12.65 -1.43
C ILE A 191 -27.33 -11.72 -0.24
N ALA A 192 -28.32 -10.81 -0.36
CA ALA A 192 -28.62 -9.83 0.68
C ALA A 192 -29.05 -10.45 2.03
N GLY A 193 -29.69 -11.64 2.00
CA GLY A 193 -30.13 -12.36 3.19
C GLY A 193 -29.13 -13.38 3.75
N LEU A 194 -27.93 -13.50 3.16
CA LEU A 194 -26.94 -14.47 3.60
C LEU A 194 -26.09 -13.93 4.76
N PRO A 195 -25.49 -14.81 5.59
CA PRO A 195 -24.52 -14.41 6.62
C PRO A 195 -23.25 -13.89 5.95
N LEU A 196 -23.18 -12.57 5.76
CA LEU A 196 -22.06 -11.92 5.06
C LEU A 196 -20.93 -11.56 6.02
N VAL A 197 -19.71 -11.87 5.62
CA VAL A 197 -18.47 -11.38 6.25
C VAL A 197 -18.01 -10.12 5.53
N GLY A 198 -17.97 -9.00 6.24
CA GLY A 198 -17.51 -7.70 5.74
C GLY A 198 -15.99 -7.64 5.60
N THR A 199 -15.52 -6.87 4.64
CA THR A 199 -14.09 -6.63 4.44
C THR A 199 -13.83 -5.21 3.88
N VAL A 200 -12.61 -4.74 3.98
CA VAL A 200 -12.18 -3.42 3.46
C VAL A 200 -12.48 -3.28 1.96
N ALA A 201 -12.38 -4.37 1.18
CA ALA A 201 -12.68 -4.37 -0.25
C ALA A 201 -14.11 -3.92 -0.57
N HIS A 202 -15.06 -4.08 0.35
CA HIS A 202 -16.46 -3.64 0.16
C HIS A 202 -16.61 -2.13 0.01
N ARG A 203 -15.64 -1.33 0.47
CA ARG A 203 -15.65 0.13 0.26
C ARG A 203 -15.68 0.51 -1.23
N GLN A 204 -15.10 -0.32 -2.10
CA GLN A 204 -15.15 -0.12 -3.56
C GLN A 204 -16.58 -0.26 -4.12
N LEU A 205 -17.47 -0.90 -3.38
CA LEU A 205 -18.87 -1.11 -3.75
C LEU A 205 -19.81 -0.06 -3.15
N ALA A 206 -19.31 0.88 -2.34
CA ALA A 206 -20.11 1.89 -1.65
C ALA A 206 -20.94 2.79 -2.59
N GLY A 207 -20.46 3.00 -3.82
CA GLY A 207 -21.18 3.78 -4.86
C GLY A 207 -22.33 3.03 -5.53
N TYR A 208 -22.55 1.75 -5.21
CA TYR A 208 -23.58 0.91 -5.84
C TYR A 208 -24.73 0.65 -4.85
N PRO A 209 -25.95 1.18 -5.09
CA PRO A 209 -27.10 0.98 -4.19
C PRO A 209 -27.40 -0.47 -3.88
N GLN A 210 -27.17 -1.38 -4.85
CA GLN A 210 -27.36 -2.83 -4.70
C GLN A 210 -26.44 -3.46 -3.66
N ALA A 211 -25.29 -2.83 -3.37
CA ALA A 211 -24.30 -3.31 -2.42
C ALA A 211 -24.40 -2.65 -1.04
N ALA A 212 -25.31 -1.70 -0.84
CA ALA A 212 -25.44 -0.92 0.39
C ALA A 212 -25.56 -1.81 1.65
N PHE A 213 -26.26 -2.95 1.54
CA PHE A 213 -26.42 -3.92 2.61
C PHE A 213 -25.09 -4.55 3.08
N MET A 214 -24.00 -4.38 2.34
CA MET A 214 -22.69 -4.94 2.67
C MET A 214 -21.88 -4.05 3.61
N LEU A 215 -22.27 -2.81 3.82
CA LEU A 215 -21.52 -1.84 4.63
C LEU A 215 -21.78 -2.00 6.13
N ASP A 216 -22.94 -2.55 6.52
CA ASP A 216 -23.33 -2.79 7.91
C ASP A 216 -23.31 -4.31 8.19
N ARG A 217 -22.24 -4.81 8.84
CA ARG A 217 -22.04 -6.25 9.09
C ARG A 217 -21.61 -6.53 10.53
N GLN A 218 -22.15 -7.63 11.08
CA GLN A 218 -21.79 -8.10 12.42
C GLN A 218 -20.36 -8.65 12.49
N VAL A 219 -19.87 -9.23 11.37
CA VAL A 219 -18.52 -9.75 11.27
C VAL A 219 -17.76 -8.94 10.21
N PHE A 220 -16.67 -8.34 10.62
CA PHE A 220 -15.76 -7.59 9.74
C PHE A 220 -14.33 -8.11 9.88
N VAL A 221 -13.67 -8.36 8.76
CA VAL A 221 -12.29 -8.85 8.69
C VAL A 221 -11.46 -7.96 7.76
N SER A 222 -10.42 -7.37 8.30
CA SER A 222 -9.54 -6.48 7.54
C SER A 222 -8.48 -7.22 6.72
N ASN A 223 -8.04 -8.39 7.20
CA ASN A 223 -6.99 -9.18 6.58
C ASN A 223 -7.57 -10.24 5.64
N MET A 224 -7.03 -10.31 4.41
CA MET A 224 -7.52 -11.23 3.37
C MET A 224 -7.31 -12.70 3.74
N MET A 225 -6.18 -13.06 4.35
CA MET A 225 -5.92 -14.45 4.75
C MET A 225 -6.91 -14.93 5.82
N SER A 226 -7.18 -14.08 6.82
CA SER A 226 -8.18 -14.37 7.85
C SER A 226 -9.58 -14.50 7.26
N LEU A 227 -9.92 -13.64 6.29
CA LEU A 227 -11.19 -13.71 5.58
C LEU A 227 -11.36 -15.05 4.86
N LEU A 228 -10.38 -15.43 4.03
CA LEU A 228 -10.42 -16.69 3.26
C LEU A 228 -10.49 -17.90 4.19
N ALA A 229 -9.73 -17.93 5.28
CA ALA A 229 -9.77 -19.01 6.26
C ALA A 229 -11.14 -19.14 6.93
N MET A 230 -11.83 -18.04 7.22
CA MET A 230 -13.21 -18.07 7.74
C MET A 230 -14.21 -18.60 6.72
N LEU A 231 -14.09 -18.19 5.45
CA LEU A 231 -14.96 -18.67 4.37
C LEU A 231 -14.76 -20.18 4.12
N GLU A 232 -13.54 -20.68 4.18
CA GLU A 232 -13.23 -22.11 4.08
C GLU A 232 -13.84 -22.95 5.22
N ARG A 233 -14.07 -22.34 6.36
CA ARG A 233 -14.76 -22.96 7.51
C ARG A 233 -16.29 -22.78 7.46
N GLY A 234 -16.83 -22.14 6.40
CA GLY A 234 -18.26 -21.93 6.25
C GLY A 234 -18.86 -20.91 7.24
N VAL A 235 -18.05 -20.02 7.83
CA VAL A 235 -18.54 -18.97 8.75
C VAL A 235 -19.56 -18.06 8.10
N GLY A 236 -19.48 -17.90 6.77
CA GLY A 236 -20.39 -17.09 5.98
C GLY A 236 -19.94 -16.99 4.53
N VAL A 237 -20.42 -15.96 3.86
CA VAL A 237 -20.06 -15.65 2.48
C VAL A 237 -19.56 -14.21 2.38
N THR A 238 -18.88 -13.88 1.29
CA THR A 238 -18.45 -12.49 1.04
C THR A 238 -18.56 -12.16 -0.46
N VAL A 239 -18.38 -10.90 -0.80
CA VAL A 239 -18.25 -10.46 -2.20
C VAL A 239 -16.83 -9.97 -2.41
N LEU A 240 -16.13 -10.59 -3.33
CA LEU A 240 -14.80 -10.18 -3.77
C LEU A 240 -14.75 -10.09 -5.29
N ALA A 241 -13.80 -9.37 -5.81
CA ALA A 241 -13.42 -9.47 -7.20
C ALA A 241 -12.74 -10.83 -7.46
N ARG A 242 -12.78 -11.35 -8.67
CA ARG A 242 -12.32 -12.70 -9.04
C ARG A 242 -10.90 -12.99 -8.59
N LEU A 243 -10.00 -12.05 -8.79
CA LEU A 243 -8.60 -12.15 -8.33
C LEU A 243 -8.44 -12.14 -6.80
N GLY A 244 -9.50 -11.87 -6.03
CA GLY A 244 -9.49 -11.99 -4.58
C GLY A 244 -9.53 -13.43 -4.08
N VAL A 245 -9.80 -14.40 -4.96
CA VAL A 245 -9.79 -15.83 -4.63
C VAL A 245 -8.52 -16.45 -5.20
N PRO A 246 -7.61 -16.96 -4.36
CA PRO A 246 -6.40 -17.62 -4.83
C PRO A 246 -6.74 -18.83 -5.72
N PRO A 247 -5.93 -19.10 -6.77
CA PRO A 247 -6.18 -20.23 -7.68
C PRO A 247 -6.24 -21.57 -6.96
N ASP A 248 -5.43 -21.74 -5.93
CA ASP A 248 -5.26 -22.98 -5.17
C ASP A 248 -6.12 -23.03 -3.90
N SER A 249 -7.32 -22.44 -3.93
CA SER A 249 -8.28 -22.51 -2.81
C SER A 249 -9.36 -23.54 -3.06
N PRO A 250 -9.09 -24.86 -2.90
CA PRO A 250 -10.04 -25.93 -3.25
C PRO A 250 -11.30 -25.92 -2.39
N GLY A 251 -11.25 -25.30 -1.22
CA GLY A 251 -12.40 -25.14 -0.28
C GLY A 251 -13.37 -24.05 -0.67
N LEU A 252 -13.00 -23.14 -1.58
CA LEU A 252 -13.80 -21.98 -1.95
C LEU A 252 -14.39 -22.10 -3.36
N ALA A 253 -15.52 -21.44 -3.55
CA ALA A 253 -16.17 -21.25 -4.84
C ALA A 253 -16.37 -19.74 -5.09
N PHE A 254 -16.15 -19.34 -6.34
CA PHE A 254 -16.46 -18.01 -6.83
C PHE A 254 -17.66 -18.11 -7.78
N VAL A 255 -18.71 -17.34 -7.51
CA VAL A 255 -19.93 -17.30 -8.34
C VAL A 255 -20.13 -15.85 -8.83
N PRO A 256 -20.06 -15.60 -10.15
CA PRO A 256 -20.20 -14.24 -10.69
C PRO A 256 -21.50 -13.57 -10.25
N LEU A 257 -21.42 -12.27 -9.90
CA LEU A 257 -22.60 -11.44 -9.66
C LEU A 257 -23.21 -10.93 -10.95
N SER A 258 -24.54 -10.89 -10.96
CA SER A 258 -25.34 -10.41 -12.09
C SER A 258 -26.40 -9.42 -11.63
N ARG A 259 -26.89 -8.57 -12.57
CA ARG A 259 -28.03 -7.65 -12.41
C ARG A 259 -27.84 -6.61 -11.27
N PRO A 260 -26.86 -5.71 -11.40
CA PRO A 260 -25.88 -5.58 -12.48
C PRO A 260 -24.62 -6.40 -12.24
N ARG A 261 -23.87 -6.71 -13.30
CA ARG A 261 -22.47 -7.11 -13.20
C ARG A 261 -21.64 -5.86 -12.84
N ILE A 262 -20.86 -5.95 -11.79
CA ILE A 262 -19.98 -4.90 -11.36
C ILE A 262 -18.55 -5.37 -11.51
N GLU A 263 -17.69 -4.52 -12.02
CA GLU A 263 -16.27 -4.77 -12.22
C GLU A 263 -15.46 -3.63 -11.59
N ARG A 264 -14.27 -3.94 -11.10
CA ARG A 264 -13.27 -2.94 -10.76
C ARG A 264 -12.23 -2.86 -11.86
N GLU A 265 -11.62 -1.72 -12.01
CA GLU A 265 -10.41 -1.59 -12.81
C GLU A 265 -9.19 -1.65 -11.88
N LEU A 266 -8.21 -2.46 -12.25
CA LEU A 266 -6.88 -2.47 -11.66
C LEU A 266 -5.90 -1.90 -12.68
N GLY A 267 -5.02 -1.04 -12.21
CA GLY A 267 -4.07 -0.37 -13.07
C GLY A 267 -2.85 0.14 -12.32
N ILE A 268 -1.92 0.69 -13.08
CA ILE A 268 -0.72 1.31 -12.55
C ILE A 268 -1.06 2.73 -12.11
N THR A 269 -0.71 3.06 -10.87
CA THR A 269 -0.76 4.42 -10.34
C THR A 269 0.65 4.92 -10.03
N ARG A 270 0.91 6.20 -10.33
CA ARG A 270 2.18 6.87 -10.09
C ARG A 270 1.98 8.38 -9.95
N LEU A 271 2.99 9.08 -9.44
CA LEU A 271 2.95 10.55 -9.39
C LEU A 271 2.97 11.16 -10.78
N ALA A 272 2.05 12.09 -11.03
CA ALA A 272 2.01 12.87 -12.26
C ALA A 272 3.28 13.72 -12.41
N GLY A 273 3.79 13.81 -13.64
CA GLY A 273 4.95 14.64 -13.96
C GLY A 273 6.29 14.17 -13.37
N ARG A 274 6.33 12.99 -12.75
CA ARG A 274 7.53 12.40 -12.18
C ARG A 274 8.03 11.24 -13.04
N SER A 275 9.31 11.30 -13.44
CA SER A 275 9.97 10.18 -14.12
C SER A 275 10.21 9.03 -13.16
N LEU A 276 10.02 7.82 -13.66
CA LEU A 276 10.37 6.60 -12.93
C LEU A 276 11.88 6.37 -12.96
N SER A 277 12.40 5.70 -11.93
CA SER A 277 13.74 5.14 -12.00
C SER A 277 13.80 4.07 -13.11
N PRO A 278 14.99 3.76 -13.65
CA PRO A 278 15.14 2.68 -14.62
C PRO A 278 14.60 1.34 -14.11
N ALA A 279 14.73 1.08 -12.81
CA ALA A 279 14.21 -0.12 -12.17
C ALA A 279 12.67 -0.16 -12.19
N ALA A 280 12.02 0.94 -11.83
CA ALA A 280 10.56 1.05 -11.83
C ALA A 280 9.99 1.02 -13.25
N ALA A 281 10.63 1.69 -14.23
CA ALA A 281 10.20 1.67 -15.62
C ALA A 281 10.19 0.24 -16.22
N ARG A 282 11.23 -0.55 -15.93
CA ARG A 282 11.28 -1.97 -16.36
C ARG A 282 10.17 -2.81 -15.75
N MET A 283 9.85 -2.62 -14.48
CA MET A 283 8.72 -3.32 -13.83
C MET A 283 7.38 -2.88 -14.43
N GLU A 284 7.21 -1.59 -14.71
CA GLU A 284 6.03 -1.08 -15.39
C GLU A 284 5.80 -1.73 -16.75
N GLU A 285 6.85 -1.88 -17.57
CA GLU A 285 6.81 -2.59 -18.85
C GLU A 285 6.39 -4.06 -18.67
N MET A 286 6.93 -4.73 -17.66
CA MET A 286 6.58 -6.13 -17.37
C MET A 286 5.13 -6.28 -16.92
N LEU A 287 4.61 -5.36 -16.11
CA LEU A 287 3.21 -5.31 -15.71
C LEU A 287 2.28 -5.14 -16.91
N ARG A 288 2.61 -4.22 -17.83
CA ARG A 288 1.86 -4.03 -19.09
C ARG A 288 1.88 -5.28 -19.96
N ALA A 289 3.03 -5.90 -20.12
CA ALA A 289 3.17 -7.14 -20.89
C ALA A 289 2.35 -8.29 -20.29
N LYS A 290 2.31 -8.40 -18.98
CA LYS A 290 1.47 -9.39 -18.26
C LYS A 290 -0.02 -9.14 -18.49
N ALA A 291 -0.46 -7.89 -18.43
CA ALA A 291 -1.87 -7.52 -18.67
C ALA A 291 -2.32 -7.89 -20.11
N VAL A 292 -1.47 -7.69 -21.11
CA VAL A 292 -1.77 -8.04 -22.51
C VAL A 292 -1.91 -9.57 -22.68
N ARG A 293 -1.04 -10.36 -22.02
CA ARG A 293 -1.07 -11.83 -22.10
C ARG A 293 -2.27 -12.44 -21.35
N GLY A 294 -2.68 -11.82 -20.24
CA GLY A 294 -3.80 -12.30 -19.40
C GLY A 294 -5.19 -12.00 -19.95
N GLY A 295 -5.29 -11.31 -21.09
CA GLY A 295 -6.56 -10.75 -21.56
C GLY A 295 -7.01 -9.60 -20.66
N ARG A 296 -7.53 -8.51 -21.21
CA ARG A 296 -7.91 -7.30 -20.44
C ARG A 296 -9.14 -7.50 -19.53
N SER A 297 -9.69 -8.70 -19.40
CA SER A 297 -10.82 -9.02 -18.53
C SER A 297 -10.63 -10.37 -17.86
N VAL A 298 -10.73 -10.42 -16.54
CA VAL A 298 -10.81 -11.65 -15.76
C VAL A 298 -12.30 -11.91 -15.51
N ALA A 299 -12.86 -12.81 -16.32
CA ALA A 299 -14.27 -13.17 -16.27
C ALA A 299 -14.64 -14.04 -15.05
#